data_802203103764a3050e9434190fac0407
#
_entry.id   802203103764a3050e9434190fac0407
#
_cell.length_a   1.000
_cell.length_b   1.000
_cell.length_c   1.000
_cell.angle_alpha   90.00
_cell.angle_beta   90.00
_cell.angle_gamma   90.00
#
_symmetry.space_group_name_H-M   'P 1'
#
loop_
_entity.id
_entity.type
_entity.pdbx_description
1 polymer ?
#
loop_
_entity_poly.entity_id
_entity_poly.type
_entity_poly.pdbx_seq_one_letter_code
_entity_poly.pdbx_strand_id
1 'polypeptide(L)'
;MAFAPVRIPLYSRDLNYGAKRGMNQTQQIVYVVDDDEVVCAQLAEHLAELDVEIRIFSNGADFLKAVQPDEASCLLLDMRMPNMDGIEVQEAFHDKGCNQPIIFVTAIDDVENAVRAMRAGAFHYLLKPINPDELLETVNKAFAEVNQIVKSHAEAAIAQQRYDRLTPRERDVIALLVEGKANKVMGLELGVSQRTVEIHRARVMEKMEANSLADLFRMSRYLELDPPRLP
;
A
#
# COMPACT_ATOMS: atom_id res chain seq x y z
N MET A 1 -29.71 -9.04 15.60
CA MET A 1 -29.76 -7.57 15.57
C MET A 1 -28.40 -7.14 15.00
N ALA A 2 -28.36 -6.59 13.81
CA ALA A 2 -27.11 -6.11 13.22
C ALA A 2 -26.71 -4.81 13.91
N PHE A 3 -25.58 -4.81 14.62
CA PHE A 3 -24.99 -3.60 15.16
C PHE A 3 -24.45 -2.78 13.97
N ALA A 4 -24.88 -1.53 13.90
CA ALA A 4 -24.26 -0.57 13.00
C ALA A 4 -22.79 -0.32 13.44
N PRO A 5 -21.85 -0.08 12.51
CA PRO A 5 -20.47 0.23 12.86
C PRO A 5 -20.46 1.43 13.82
N VAL A 6 -19.88 1.25 15.01
CA VAL A 6 -19.74 2.32 15.98
C VAL A 6 -18.63 3.23 15.49
N ARG A 7 -19.01 4.35 14.87
CA ARG A 7 -18.10 5.48 14.68
C ARG A 7 -17.91 6.16 16.05
N ILE A 8 -16.73 6.04 16.61
CA ILE A 8 -16.38 6.85 17.78
C ILE A 8 -16.02 8.24 17.24
N PRO A 9 -16.84 9.29 17.52
CA PRO A 9 -16.49 10.63 17.08
C PRO A 9 -15.24 11.10 17.83
N LEU A 10 -14.29 11.66 17.09
CA LEU A 10 -13.14 12.38 17.60
C LEU A 10 -13.58 13.35 18.71
N TYR A 11 -13.19 13.06 19.94
CA TYR A 11 -13.30 14.03 21.02
C TYR A 11 -12.38 15.20 20.69
N SER A 12 -12.98 16.33 20.30
CA SER A 12 -12.27 17.58 20.06
C SER A 12 -11.61 18.02 21.36
N ARG A 13 -10.31 17.76 21.52
CA ARG A 13 -9.47 18.60 22.36
C ARG A 13 -9.00 19.76 21.48
N ASP A 14 -9.60 20.92 21.71
CA ASP A 14 -9.09 22.20 21.25
C ASP A 14 -7.64 22.40 21.72
N LEU A 15 -6.69 22.06 20.86
CA LEU A 15 -5.33 22.55 20.89
C LEU A 15 -5.01 23.11 19.53
N ASN A 16 -5.07 24.42 19.48
CA ASN A 16 -4.71 25.30 18.39
C ASN A 16 -3.26 25.03 17.94
N TYR A 17 -3.06 24.19 16.95
CA TYR A 17 -1.82 24.09 16.20
C TYR A 17 -2.15 24.35 14.73
N GLY A 18 -1.92 25.62 14.33
CA GLY A 18 -1.98 26.02 12.94
C GLY A 18 -0.89 25.34 12.14
N ALA A 19 -1.21 24.21 11.53
CA ALA A 19 -0.44 23.60 10.45
C ALA A 19 -1.37 23.45 9.24
N LYS A 20 -0.98 24.07 8.15
CA LYS A 20 -1.63 24.11 6.86
C LYS A 20 -2.11 22.71 6.43
N ARG A 21 -3.43 22.50 6.39
CA ARG A 21 -4.04 21.36 5.70
C ARG A 21 -3.75 21.51 4.20
N GLY A 22 -2.72 20.80 3.78
CA GLY A 22 -2.40 20.59 2.37
C GLY A 22 -2.88 19.22 1.93
N MET A 23 -3.77 19.22 0.94
CA MET A 23 -4.08 18.14 -0.01
C MET A 23 -4.39 16.75 0.57
N ASN A 24 -5.67 16.35 0.52
CA ASN A 24 -6.19 14.97 0.46
C ASN A 24 -5.32 13.87 1.13
N GLN A 25 -5.20 13.89 2.45
CA GLN A 25 -4.82 12.69 3.16
C GLN A 25 -6.05 11.78 3.20
N THR A 26 -5.99 10.68 2.49
CA THR A 26 -6.96 9.59 2.63
C THR A 26 -6.96 9.20 4.10
N GLN A 27 -8.10 9.31 4.77
CA GLN A 27 -8.24 8.98 6.19
C GLN A 27 -7.83 7.52 6.40
N GLN A 28 -6.86 7.28 7.26
CA GLN A 28 -6.40 5.93 7.60
C GLN A 28 -7.43 5.24 8.48
N ILE A 29 -7.69 3.95 8.23
CA ILE A 29 -8.70 3.17 8.92
C ILE A 29 -8.03 1.99 9.63
N VAL A 30 -8.35 1.80 10.91
CA VAL A 30 -8.04 0.57 11.64
C VAL A 30 -9.31 -0.24 11.80
N TYR A 31 -9.35 -1.41 11.18
CA TYR A 31 -10.38 -2.41 11.45
C TYR A 31 -9.99 -3.23 12.67
N VAL A 32 -10.92 -3.40 13.59
CA VAL A 32 -10.78 -4.27 14.77
C VAL A 32 -11.84 -5.36 14.66
N VAL A 33 -11.41 -6.60 14.61
CA VAL A 33 -12.29 -7.77 14.49
C VAL A 33 -11.98 -8.74 15.62
N ASP A 34 -12.83 -8.75 16.64
CA ASP A 34 -12.70 -9.55 17.84
C ASP A 34 -14.12 -9.75 18.43
N ASP A 35 -14.48 -10.94 18.89
CA ASP A 35 -15.79 -11.22 19.49
C ASP A 35 -15.88 -10.80 20.96
N ASP A 36 -14.75 -10.45 21.59
CA ASP A 36 -14.69 -9.90 22.94
C ASP A 36 -14.82 -8.36 22.94
N GLU A 37 -15.98 -7.86 23.35
CA GLU A 37 -16.26 -6.42 23.44
C GLU A 37 -15.28 -5.68 24.36
N VAL A 38 -14.73 -6.34 25.40
CA VAL A 38 -13.77 -5.74 26.33
C VAL A 38 -12.44 -5.51 25.62
N VAL A 39 -11.98 -6.48 24.85
CA VAL A 39 -10.75 -6.35 24.02
C VAL A 39 -10.93 -5.26 22.96
N CYS A 40 -12.07 -5.23 22.28
CA CYS A 40 -12.41 -4.18 21.33
C CYS A 40 -12.35 -2.79 21.94
N ALA A 41 -12.91 -2.62 23.14
CA ALA A 41 -12.90 -1.35 23.85
C ALA A 41 -11.47 -0.91 24.26
N GLN A 42 -10.65 -1.84 24.75
CA GLN A 42 -9.25 -1.58 25.11
C GLN A 42 -8.42 -1.18 23.88
N LEU A 43 -8.57 -1.92 22.76
CA LEU A 43 -7.90 -1.58 21.51
C LEU A 43 -8.30 -0.19 21.02
N ALA A 44 -9.58 0.14 21.05
CA ALA A 44 -10.07 1.45 20.63
C ALA A 44 -9.54 2.58 21.52
N GLU A 45 -9.44 2.36 22.84
CA GLU A 45 -8.86 3.33 23.78
C GLU A 45 -7.38 3.60 23.46
N HIS A 46 -6.58 2.56 23.26
CA HIS A 46 -5.16 2.71 22.91
C HIS A 46 -4.95 3.37 21.54
N LEU A 47 -5.78 2.99 20.54
CA LEU A 47 -5.70 3.57 19.20
C LEU A 47 -6.20 5.03 19.13
N ALA A 48 -6.89 5.52 20.14
CA ALA A 48 -7.37 6.92 20.18
C ALA A 48 -6.23 7.95 20.19
N GLU A 49 -4.99 7.53 20.47
CA GLU A 49 -3.79 8.39 20.35
C GLU A 49 -3.39 8.65 18.89
N LEU A 50 -3.87 7.82 17.94
CA LEU A 50 -3.60 7.96 16.51
C LEU A 50 -4.73 8.75 15.83
N ASP A 51 -4.39 9.53 14.80
CA ASP A 51 -5.38 10.23 13.96
C ASP A 51 -5.94 9.27 12.88
N VAL A 52 -6.70 8.25 13.32
CA VAL A 52 -7.26 7.19 12.48
C VAL A 52 -8.76 7.01 12.73
N GLU A 53 -9.47 6.50 11.71
CA GLU A 53 -10.85 6.02 11.89
C GLU A 53 -10.81 4.57 12.39
N ILE A 54 -11.52 4.26 13.49
CA ILE A 54 -11.60 2.91 14.03
C ILE A 54 -12.97 2.32 13.68
N ARG A 55 -12.96 1.14 13.07
CA ARG A 55 -14.18 0.37 12.74
C ARG A 55 -14.14 -0.99 13.40
N ILE A 56 -15.09 -1.27 14.29
CA ILE A 56 -15.12 -2.47 15.12
C ILE A 56 -16.18 -3.45 14.59
N PHE A 57 -15.81 -4.73 14.53
CA PHE A 57 -16.67 -5.83 14.14
C PHE A 57 -16.52 -6.97 15.15
N SER A 58 -17.64 -7.57 15.55
CA SER A 58 -17.67 -8.72 16.46
C SER A 58 -17.54 -10.08 15.75
N ASN A 59 -17.38 -10.08 14.44
CA ASN A 59 -17.21 -11.32 13.66
C ASN A 59 -16.60 -11.03 12.27
N GLY A 60 -15.91 -12.04 11.72
CA GLY A 60 -15.24 -11.94 10.43
C GLY A 60 -16.20 -11.76 9.25
N ALA A 61 -17.40 -12.36 9.29
CA ALA A 61 -18.33 -12.31 8.17
C ALA A 61 -18.87 -10.90 7.90
N ASP A 62 -19.15 -10.12 8.95
CA ASP A 62 -19.61 -8.74 8.79
C ASP A 62 -18.47 -7.79 8.42
N PHE A 63 -17.27 -8.02 8.95
CA PHE A 63 -16.05 -7.32 8.49
C PHE A 63 -15.83 -7.54 6.99
N LEU A 64 -15.84 -8.79 6.52
CA LEU A 64 -15.62 -9.12 5.11
C LEU A 64 -16.63 -8.49 4.16
N LYS A 65 -17.89 -8.22 4.60
CA LYS A 65 -18.87 -7.46 3.80
C LYS A 65 -18.54 -5.98 3.70
N ALA A 66 -17.92 -5.42 4.73
CA ALA A 66 -17.69 -3.98 4.86
C ALA A 66 -16.38 -3.50 4.23
N VAL A 67 -15.32 -4.33 4.29
CA VAL A 67 -13.98 -3.95 3.83
C VAL A 67 -13.91 -3.80 2.30
N GLN A 68 -13.13 -2.80 1.86
CA GLN A 68 -12.87 -2.53 0.45
C GLN A 68 -11.38 -2.70 0.13
N PRO A 69 -11.01 -3.25 -1.05
CA PRO A 69 -9.60 -3.48 -1.42
C PRO A 69 -8.73 -2.23 -1.47
N ASP A 70 -9.32 -1.08 -1.84
CA ASP A 70 -8.59 0.17 -2.10
C ASP A 70 -8.51 1.11 -0.88
N GLU A 71 -9.02 0.71 0.28
CA GLU A 71 -8.96 1.54 1.49
C GLU A 71 -7.56 1.53 2.11
N ALA A 72 -7.08 2.72 2.50
CA ALA A 72 -5.85 2.86 3.28
C ALA A 72 -6.09 2.39 4.72
N SER A 73 -6.04 1.08 4.94
CA SER A 73 -6.41 0.47 6.22
C SER A 73 -5.41 -0.57 6.69
N CYS A 74 -5.48 -0.89 7.99
CA CYS A 74 -4.91 -2.11 8.54
C CYS A 74 -5.96 -2.86 9.38
N LEU A 75 -5.77 -4.15 9.55
CA LEU A 75 -6.69 -5.05 10.27
C LEU A 75 -6.03 -5.57 11.54
N LEU A 76 -6.65 -5.31 12.69
CA LEU A 76 -6.41 -6.03 13.94
C LEU A 76 -7.42 -7.16 14.04
N LEU A 77 -6.95 -8.38 14.08
CA LEU A 77 -7.79 -9.58 13.92
C LEU A 77 -7.53 -10.56 15.05
N ASP A 78 -8.58 -10.88 15.81
CA ASP A 78 -8.48 -12.00 16.76
C ASP A 78 -8.31 -13.33 16.04
N MET A 79 -7.50 -14.19 16.64
CA MET A 79 -7.22 -15.53 16.08
C MET A 79 -8.40 -16.49 16.28
N ARG A 80 -9.08 -16.37 17.42
CA ARG A 80 -10.12 -17.34 17.81
C ARG A 80 -11.48 -16.67 17.98
N MET A 81 -12.30 -16.74 16.95
CA MET A 81 -13.66 -16.24 16.97
C MET A 81 -14.67 -17.37 16.66
N PRO A 82 -15.91 -17.30 17.18
CA PRO A 82 -16.96 -18.23 16.81
C PRO A 82 -17.29 -18.19 15.29
N ASN A 83 -17.61 -19.33 14.71
CA ASN A 83 -18.05 -19.55 13.33
C ASN A 83 -17.00 -19.36 12.23
N MET A 84 -16.06 -18.43 12.35
CA MET A 84 -14.98 -18.19 11.39
C MET A 84 -13.75 -17.72 12.17
N ASP A 85 -12.68 -18.51 12.15
CA ASP A 85 -11.44 -18.16 12.84
C ASP A 85 -10.65 -17.09 12.06
N GLY A 86 -9.61 -16.52 12.70
CA GLY A 86 -8.84 -15.45 12.11
C GLY A 86 -8.09 -15.87 10.84
N ILE A 87 -7.70 -17.15 10.71
CA ILE A 87 -7.03 -17.65 9.50
C ILE A 87 -8.04 -17.75 8.35
N GLU A 88 -9.25 -18.24 8.60
CA GLU A 88 -10.30 -18.28 7.60
C GLU A 88 -10.68 -16.86 7.13
N VAL A 89 -10.70 -15.88 8.05
CA VAL A 89 -10.89 -14.45 7.70
C VAL A 89 -9.75 -13.95 6.83
N GLN A 90 -8.50 -14.25 7.15
CA GLN A 90 -7.31 -13.86 6.37
C GLN A 90 -7.39 -14.41 4.94
N GLU A 91 -7.72 -15.69 4.78
CA GLU A 91 -7.86 -16.35 3.47
C GLU A 91 -8.96 -15.66 2.64
N ALA A 92 -10.17 -15.51 3.22
CA ALA A 92 -11.29 -14.86 2.54
C ALA A 92 -11.02 -13.37 2.22
N PHE A 93 -10.22 -12.68 3.02
CA PHE A 93 -9.78 -11.31 2.80
C PHE A 93 -8.86 -11.21 1.58
N HIS A 94 -7.89 -12.11 1.46
CA HIS A 94 -7.02 -12.18 0.29
C HIS A 94 -7.78 -12.59 -0.99
N ASP A 95 -8.73 -13.51 -0.90
CA ASP A 95 -9.59 -13.93 -2.02
C ASP A 95 -10.45 -12.78 -2.56
N LYS A 96 -10.77 -11.79 -1.73
CA LYS A 96 -11.42 -10.53 -2.15
C LYS A 96 -10.48 -9.55 -2.86
N GLY A 97 -9.20 -9.87 -2.97
CA GLY A 97 -8.18 -8.97 -3.52
C GLY A 97 -7.70 -7.90 -2.53
N CYS A 98 -8.01 -8.05 -1.25
CA CYS A 98 -7.51 -7.18 -0.19
C CYS A 98 -6.08 -7.59 0.20
N ASN A 99 -5.17 -6.61 0.27
CA ASN A 99 -3.75 -6.83 0.59
C ASN A 99 -3.25 -5.88 1.69
N GLN A 100 -4.17 -5.29 2.45
CA GLN A 100 -3.82 -4.44 3.57
C GLN A 100 -3.19 -5.27 4.69
N PRO A 101 -2.28 -4.71 5.49
CA PRO A 101 -1.61 -5.41 6.57
C PRO A 101 -2.59 -5.99 7.60
N ILE A 102 -2.40 -7.26 7.95
CA ILE A 102 -3.13 -7.96 9.00
C ILE A 102 -2.22 -8.13 10.21
N ILE A 103 -2.65 -7.63 11.35
CA ILE A 103 -2.00 -7.79 12.65
C ILE A 103 -2.90 -8.69 13.49
N PHE A 104 -2.45 -9.90 13.77
CA PHE A 104 -3.20 -10.81 14.64
C PHE A 104 -3.07 -10.40 16.10
N VAL A 105 -4.17 -10.52 16.83
CA VAL A 105 -4.22 -10.36 18.29
C VAL A 105 -4.58 -11.72 18.87
N THR A 106 -3.68 -12.34 19.67
CA THR A 106 -3.84 -13.73 20.08
C THR A 106 -3.46 -13.98 21.53
N ALA A 107 -4.01 -15.02 22.13
CA ALA A 107 -3.57 -15.47 23.44
C ALA A 107 -2.21 -16.20 23.37
N ILE A 108 -1.48 -16.24 24.49
CA ILE A 108 -0.14 -16.85 24.61
C ILE A 108 -0.12 -18.34 24.21
N ASP A 109 -1.22 -19.05 24.39
CA ASP A 109 -1.35 -20.47 24.11
C ASP A 109 -1.60 -20.82 22.62
N ASP A 110 -1.63 -19.80 21.73
CA ASP A 110 -1.97 -19.99 20.30
C ASP A 110 -0.79 -19.70 19.34
N VAL A 111 0.44 -19.95 19.80
CA VAL A 111 1.66 -19.67 19.03
C VAL A 111 1.72 -20.46 17.71
N GLU A 112 1.18 -21.69 17.67
CA GLU A 112 1.17 -22.50 16.44
C GLU A 112 0.35 -21.83 15.33
N ASN A 113 -0.84 -21.32 15.66
CA ASN A 113 -1.66 -20.57 14.71
C ASN A 113 -1.05 -19.21 14.35
N ALA A 114 -0.37 -18.52 15.28
CA ALA A 114 0.38 -17.32 14.95
C ALA A 114 1.48 -17.59 13.89
N VAL A 115 2.20 -18.71 14.00
CA VAL A 115 3.19 -19.12 12.98
C VAL A 115 2.53 -19.43 11.64
N ARG A 116 1.37 -20.05 11.62
CA ARG A 116 0.60 -20.32 10.40
C ARG A 116 0.14 -19.02 9.74
N ALA A 117 -0.41 -18.07 10.49
CA ALA A 117 -0.83 -16.76 10.02
C ALA A 117 0.33 -15.97 9.40
N MET A 118 1.49 -15.96 10.06
CA MET A 118 2.69 -15.30 9.52
C MET A 118 3.17 -15.93 8.20
N ARG A 119 3.13 -17.26 8.08
CA ARG A 119 3.45 -17.95 6.81
C ARG A 119 2.44 -17.67 5.71
N ALA A 120 1.19 -17.38 6.08
CA ALA A 120 0.12 -17.00 5.15
C ALA A 120 0.13 -15.49 4.81
N GLY A 121 1.17 -14.74 5.23
CA GLY A 121 1.36 -13.34 4.86
C GLY A 121 0.81 -12.31 5.85
N ALA A 122 0.53 -12.70 7.10
CA ALA A 122 0.22 -11.70 8.14
C ALA A 122 1.40 -10.74 8.34
N PHE A 123 1.10 -9.48 8.58
CA PHE A 123 2.11 -8.45 8.83
C PHE A 123 2.82 -8.63 10.17
N HIS A 124 2.03 -8.89 11.23
CA HIS A 124 2.53 -9.07 12.59
C HIS A 124 1.52 -9.83 13.45
N TYR A 125 1.92 -10.19 14.67
CA TYR A 125 1.02 -10.64 15.72
C TYR A 125 1.35 -9.96 17.05
N LEU A 126 0.32 -9.77 17.89
CA LEU A 126 0.41 -9.20 19.23
C LEU A 126 -0.19 -10.19 20.23
N LEU A 127 0.45 -10.33 21.39
CA LEU A 127 -0.02 -11.20 22.45
C LEU A 127 -0.96 -10.47 23.41
N LYS A 128 -2.07 -11.10 23.79
CA LYS A 128 -2.92 -10.65 24.90
C LYS A 128 -2.25 -11.04 26.25
N PRO A 129 -2.17 -10.14 27.26
CA PRO A 129 -2.69 -8.77 27.29
C PRO A 129 -1.87 -7.82 26.43
N ILE A 130 -2.54 -6.93 25.70
CA ILE A 130 -1.93 -6.07 24.69
C ILE A 130 -1.12 -4.96 25.36
N ASN A 131 0.14 -4.82 24.97
CA ASN A 131 0.96 -3.68 25.35
C ASN A 131 0.60 -2.47 24.46
N PRO A 132 0.17 -1.31 25.02
CA PRO A 132 -0.21 -0.16 24.22
C PRO A 132 0.90 0.37 23.31
N ASP A 133 2.12 0.47 23.80
CA ASP A 133 3.26 0.99 23.03
C ASP A 133 3.58 0.08 21.83
N GLU A 134 3.56 -1.24 22.03
CA GLU A 134 3.77 -2.22 20.99
C GLU A 134 2.66 -2.19 19.94
N LEU A 135 1.40 -2.03 20.35
CA LEU A 135 0.26 -1.85 19.46
C LEU A 135 0.44 -0.63 18.56
N LEU A 136 0.70 0.54 19.17
CA LEU A 136 0.85 1.80 18.44
C LEU A 136 2.04 1.75 17.46
N GLU A 137 3.18 1.19 17.90
CA GLU A 137 4.35 1.01 17.03
C GLU A 137 4.04 0.10 15.83
N THR A 138 3.34 -1.02 16.08
CA THR A 138 3.01 -2.00 15.04
C THR A 138 2.01 -1.44 14.04
N VAL A 139 0.96 -0.74 14.49
CA VAL A 139 -0.01 -0.07 13.61
C VAL A 139 0.64 1.01 12.77
N ASN A 140 1.54 1.82 13.36
CA ASN A 140 2.28 2.83 12.61
C ASN A 140 3.19 2.21 11.52
N LYS A 141 3.85 1.07 11.80
CA LYS A 141 4.64 0.32 10.81
C LYS A 141 3.74 -0.21 9.68
N ALA A 142 2.58 -0.75 10.02
CA ALA A 142 1.60 -1.23 9.04
C ALA A 142 1.15 -0.10 8.10
N PHE A 143 0.82 1.08 8.64
CA PHE A 143 0.48 2.24 7.81
C PHE A 143 1.64 2.78 6.97
N ALA A 144 2.88 2.70 7.47
CA ALA A 144 4.04 3.07 6.66
C ALA A 144 4.18 2.16 5.43
N GLU A 145 3.92 0.86 5.57
CA GLU A 145 3.88 -0.10 4.45
C GLU A 145 2.75 0.21 3.47
N VAL A 146 1.52 0.43 3.96
CA VAL A 146 0.37 0.83 3.11
C VAL A 146 0.71 2.09 2.32
N ASN A 147 1.25 3.12 2.97
CA ASN A 147 1.61 4.37 2.31
C ASN A 147 2.68 4.16 1.24
N GLN A 148 3.64 3.26 1.46
CA GLN A 148 4.67 2.93 0.48
C GLN A 148 4.08 2.21 -0.73
N ILE A 149 3.15 1.27 -0.52
CA ILE A 149 2.44 0.56 -1.60
C ILE A 149 1.60 1.54 -2.42
N VAL A 150 0.78 2.37 -1.77
CA VAL A 150 -0.05 3.39 -2.44
C VAL A 150 0.81 4.35 -3.25
N LYS A 151 1.92 4.83 -2.68
CA LYS A 151 2.88 5.70 -3.38
C LYS A 151 3.49 5.01 -4.60
N SER A 152 3.89 3.76 -4.46
CA SER A 152 4.45 2.94 -5.55
C SER A 152 3.45 2.77 -6.70
N HIS A 153 2.18 2.46 -6.39
CA HIS A 153 1.13 2.34 -7.39
C HIS A 153 0.84 3.68 -8.11
N ALA A 154 0.80 4.79 -7.37
CA ALA A 154 0.64 6.12 -7.95
C ALA A 154 1.81 6.49 -8.88
N GLU A 155 3.04 6.22 -8.47
CA GLU A 155 4.24 6.44 -9.29
C GLU A 155 4.23 5.57 -10.55
N ALA A 156 3.80 4.31 -10.43
CA ALA A 156 3.64 3.39 -11.57
C ALA A 156 2.59 3.90 -12.56
N ALA A 157 1.42 4.33 -12.09
CA ALA A 157 0.36 4.87 -12.94
C ALA A 157 0.81 6.14 -13.68
N ILE A 158 1.51 7.04 -13.01
CA ILE A 158 2.07 8.27 -13.61
C ILE A 158 3.13 7.89 -14.66
N ALA A 159 4.04 6.97 -14.34
CA ALA A 159 5.07 6.52 -15.28
C ALA A 159 4.45 5.91 -16.53
N GLN A 160 3.43 5.07 -16.38
CA GLN A 160 2.72 4.45 -17.49
C GLN A 160 2.00 5.50 -18.36
N GLN A 161 1.28 6.43 -17.75
CA GLN A 161 0.61 7.53 -18.49
C GLN A 161 1.59 8.36 -19.32
N ARG A 162 2.79 8.64 -18.80
CA ARG A 162 3.84 9.37 -19.52
C ARG A 162 4.43 8.53 -20.65
N TYR A 163 4.68 7.25 -20.40
CA TYR A 163 5.19 6.29 -21.40
C TYR A 163 4.22 6.14 -22.58
N ASP A 164 2.92 6.13 -22.34
CA ASP A 164 1.91 6.03 -23.39
C ASP A 164 1.90 7.22 -24.36
N ARG A 165 2.42 8.37 -23.96
CA ARG A 165 2.60 9.55 -24.82
C ARG A 165 3.80 9.46 -25.75
N LEU A 166 4.67 8.47 -25.55
CA LEU A 166 5.84 8.27 -26.40
C LEU A 166 5.44 7.69 -27.76
N THR A 167 6.05 8.22 -28.80
CA THR A 167 5.97 7.62 -30.14
C THR A 167 6.75 6.29 -30.20
N PRO A 168 6.50 5.40 -31.18
CA PRO A 168 7.24 4.16 -31.32
C PRO A 168 8.77 4.36 -31.31
N ARG A 169 9.28 5.41 -31.99
CA ARG A 169 10.73 5.73 -32.01
C ARG A 169 11.27 6.24 -30.68
N GLU A 170 10.47 6.97 -29.93
CA GLU A 170 10.82 7.39 -28.57
C GLU A 170 10.82 6.21 -27.59
N ARG A 171 9.94 5.21 -27.79
CA ARG A 171 9.96 3.95 -27.03
C ARG A 171 11.20 3.11 -27.35
N ASP A 172 11.63 3.03 -28.61
CA ASP A 172 12.89 2.38 -28.96
C ASP A 172 14.08 3.05 -28.25
N VAL A 173 14.08 4.41 -28.22
CA VAL A 173 15.15 5.19 -27.57
C VAL A 173 15.16 5.02 -26.05
N ILE A 174 13.99 5.03 -25.36
CA ILE A 174 13.97 4.84 -23.90
C ILE A 174 14.46 3.45 -23.51
N ALA A 175 14.09 2.40 -24.26
CA ALA A 175 14.57 1.04 -24.02
C ALA A 175 16.11 0.96 -24.03
N LEU A 176 16.73 1.52 -25.06
CA LEU A 176 18.20 1.55 -25.18
C LEU A 176 18.88 2.48 -24.16
N LEU A 177 18.19 3.56 -23.75
CA LEU A 177 18.66 4.45 -22.67
C LEU A 177 18.75 3.71 -21.34
N VAL A 178 17.73 2.94 -21.02
CA VAL A 178 17.65 2.17 -19.76
C VAL A 178 18.69 1.04 -19.73
N GLU A 179 19.09 0.51 -20.91
CA GLU A 179 20.23 -0.40 -21.04
C GLU A 179 21.59 0.31 -20.88
N GLY A 180 21.62 1.63 -20.72
CA GLY A 180 22.85 2.41 -20.55
C GLY A 180 23.64 2.65 -21.83
N LYS A 181 23.04 2.46 -23.03
CA LYS A 181 23.74 2.61 -24.30
C LYS A 181 24.09 4.09 -24.60
N ALA A 182 25.26 4.29 -25.15
CA ALA A 182 25.70 5.60 -25.63
C ALA A 182 24.97 6.02 -26.91
N ASN A 183 24.78 7.32 -27.14
CA ASN A 183 24.07 7.84 -28.32
C ASN A 183 24.58 7.30 -29.65
N LYS A 184 25.90 7.10 -29.78
CA LYS A 184 26.52 6.55 -31.00
C LYS A 184 26.07 5.10 -31.24
N VAL A 185 25.99 4.29 -30.16
CA VAL A 185 25.57 2.88 -30.25
C VAL A 185 24.08 2.83 -30.58
N MET A 186 23.24 3.60 -29.91
CA MET A 186 21.82 3.72 -30.21
C MET A 186 21.58 4.14 -31.67
N GLY A 187 22.36 5.09 -32.18
CA GLY A 187 22.28 5.52 -33.60
C GLY A 187 22.54 4.38 -34.56
N LEU A 188 23.56 3.56 -34.29
CA LEU A 188 23.88 2.40 -35.10
C LEU A 188 22.76 1.32 -35.06
N GLU A 189 22.27 1.02 -33.85
CA GLU A 189 21.21 0.00 -33.64
C GLU A 189 19.88 0.44 -34.27
N LEU A 190 19.53 1.71 -34.18
CA LEU A 190 18.26 2.23 -34.70
C LEU A 190 18.36 2.68 -36.17
N GLY A 191 19.52 2.59 -36.81
CA GLY A 191 19.71 3.03 -38.18
C GLY A 191 19.55 4.53 -38.41
N VAL A 192 19.88 5.36 -37.41
CA VAL A 192 19.75 6.84 -37.48
C VAL A 192 21.04 7.55 -37.02
N SER A 193 21.15 8.83 -37.34
CA SER A 193 22.31 9.62 -36.90
C SER A 193 22.32 9.82 -35.38
N GLN A 194 23.52 10.02 -34.79
CA GLN A 194 23.65 10.37 -33.37
C GLN A 194 22.86 11.62 -33.03
N ARG A 195 22.82 12.62 -33.92
CA ARG A 195 22.03 13.85 -33.73
C ARG A 195 20.52 13.56 -33.66
N THR A 196 20.03 12.61 -34.46
CA THR A 196 18.63 12.17 -34.41
C THR A 196 18.31 11.51 -33.09
N VAL A 197 19.22 10.69 -32.56
CA VAL A 197 19.09 10.10 -31.22
C VAL A 197 19.04 11.19 -30.14
N GLU A 198 19.88 12.20 -30.20
CA GLU A 198 19.87 13.32 -29.24
C GLU A 198 18.53 14.06 -29.23
N ILE A 199 17.92 14.27 -30.40
CA ILE A 199 16.59 14.88 -30.51
C ILE A 199 15.52 13.98 -29.87
N HIS A 200 15.54 12.67 -30.16
CA HIS A 200 14.58 11.73 -29.55
C HIS A 200 14.79 11.65 -28.03
N ARG A 201 16.03 11.62 -27.54
CA ARG A 201 16.32 11.66 -26.12
C ARG A 201 15.72 12.89 -25.43
N ALA A 202 15.91 14.08 -26.02
CA ALA A 202 15.34 15.31 -25.46
C ALA A 202 13.80 15.20 -25.36
N ARG A 203 13.13 14.70 -26.39
CA ARG A 203 11.68 14.47 -26.39
C ARG A 203 11.24 13.41 -25.37
N VAL A 204 12.01 12.33 -25.20
CA VAL A 204 11.75 11.32 -24.17
C VAL A 204 11.83 11.97 -22.79
N MET A 205 12.90 12.72 -22.49
CA MET A 205 13.07 13.39 -21.20
C MET A 205 11.91 14.37 -20.93
N GLU A 206 11.50 15.14 -21.94
CA GLU A 206 10.38 16.10 -21.86
C GLU A 206 9.05 15.38 -21.58
N LYS A 207 8.69 14.37 -22.39
CA LYS A 207 7.41 13.65 -22.28
C LYS A 207 7.32 12.80 -21.02
N MET A 208 8.44 12.22 -20.59
CA MET A 208 8.56 11.50 -19.33
C MET A 208 8.62 12.45 -18.13
N GLU A 209 8.75 13.76 -18.37
CA GLU A 209 8.95 14.77 -17.32
C GLU A 209 10.12 14.41 -16.39
N ALA A 210 11.19 13.86 -16.94
CA ALA A 210 12.38 13.44 -16.22
C ALA A 210 13.43 14.56 -16.25
N ASN A 211 13.86 15.04 -15.08
CA ASN A 211 14.87 16.08 -14.95
C ASN A 211 16.30 15.53 -15.07
N SER A 212 16.45 14.22 -14.93
CA SER A 212 17.74 13.52 -15.01
C SER A 212 17.56 12.10 -15.54
N LEU A 213 18.66 11.48 -15.99
CA LEU A 213 18.66 10.06 -16.33
C LEU A 213 18.28 9.19 -15.11
N ALA A 214 18.69 9.58 -13.91
CA ALA A 214 18.32 8.88 -12.69
C ALA A 214 16.79 8.87 -12.46
N ASP A 215 16.10 9.98 -12.77
CA ASP A 215 14.63 10.04 -12.71
C ASP A 215 14.01 9.09 -13.74
N LEU A 216 14.56 9.06 -14.96
CA LEU A 216 14.09 8.18 -16.02
C LEU A 216 14.26 6.70 -15.62
N PHE A 217 15.42 6.33 -15.05
CA PHE A 217 15.67 4.98 -14.54
C PHE A 217 14.72 4.60 -13.40
N ARG A 218 14.41 5.54 -12.50
CA ARG A 218 13.44 5.28 -11.43
C ARG A 218 12.06 4.99 -11.99
N MET A 219 11.59 5.78 -12.95
CA MET A 219 10.30 5.58 -13.60
C MET A 219 10.24 4.29 -14.40
N SER A 220 11.33 3.94 -15.11
CA SER A 220 11.37 2.73 -15.94
C SER A 220 11.22 1.44 -15.15
N ARG A 221 11.48 1.45 -13.84
CA ARG A 221 11.26 0.28 -12.96
C ARG A 221 9.80 -0.12 -12.85
N TYR A 222 8.89 0.79 -13.15
CA TYR A 222 7.43 0.56 -13.15
C TYR A 222 6.86 0.24 -14.53
N LEU A 223 7.71 0.23 -15.58
CA LEU A 223 7.27 0.07 -16.97
C LEU A 223 7.72 -1.28 -17.52
N GLU A 224 6.82 -1.95 -18.21
CA GLU A 224 7.18 -3.02 -19.13
C GLU A 224 7.63 -2.37 -20.45
N LEU A 225 8.95 -2.23 -20.61
CA LEU A 225 9.50 -1.61 -21.80
C LEU A 225 9.46 -2.58 -22.98
N ASP A 226 8.84 -2.16 -24.09
CA ASP A 226 8.91 -2.91 -25.34
C ASP A 226 10.37 -3.06 -25.80
N PRO A 227 10.79 -4.22 -26.34
CA PRO A 227 12.09 -4.34 -26.94
C PRO A 227 12.21 -3.34 -28.12
N PRO A 228 13.41 -2.74 -28.34
CA PRO A 228 13.58 -1.76 -29.39
C PRO A 228 13.37 -2.40 -30.78
N ARG A 229 12.65 -1.70 -31.65
CA ARG A 229 12.43 -2.11 -33.03
C ARG A 229 13.67 -1.80 -33.84
N LEU A 230 14.54 -2.79 -33.94
CA LEU A 230 15.76 -2.71 -34.75
C LEU A 230 15.43 -2.84 -36.25
N PRO A 231 16.22 -2.21 -37.13
CA PRO A 231 16.01 -2.24 -38.59
C PRO A 231 16.20 -3.64 -39.19
#